data_12b0c76f25ac9c2c1d700d12af21eeea
#
_entry.id   12b0c76f25ac9c2c1d700d12af21eeea
#
_cell.length_a   1.000
_cell.length_b   1.000
_cell.length_c   1.000
_cell.angle_alpha   90.00
_cell.angle_beta   90.00
_cell.angle_gamma   90.00
#
_symmetry.space_group_name_H-M   'P 1'
#
loop_
_entity.id
_entity.type
_entity.pdbx_description
1 polymer ?
#
loop_
_entity_poly.entity_id
_entity_poly.type
_entity_poly.pdbx_seq_one_letter_code
_entity_poly.pdbx_strand_id
1 'polypeptide(L)'
;MSIINKIIFLLPIFFFGLLGQLSAEEIKKIGKFKDWEAMVVTEATGKVCFAQSSPILQAPKSNKRDAKLFIAFRPAEKIINEVSVTAGYEFNKNNSITAASGKNKFKFDIKEQGFAWIADTKIEYRMIKRMKKGSRIMITGYNQKGSQTIDHYSLLGFTK
;
A
#
# COMPACT_ATOMS: atom_id res chain seq x y z
N MET A 1 -8.87 52.50 59.75
CA MET A 1 -7.96 52.12 58.66
C MET A 1 -7.76 50.63 58.72
N SER A 2 -8.48 49.92 57.90
CA SER A 2 -8.47 48.47 57.91
C SER A 2 -7.93 47.95 56.57
N ILE A 3 -6.82 47.21 56.63
CA ILE A 3 -6.14 46.65 55.52
C ILE A 3 -6.74 45.24 55.27
N ILE A 4 -7.49 45.11 54.21
CA ILE A 4 -8.10 43.82 53.82
C ILE A 4 -7.06 43.04 53.03
N ASN A 5 -6.51 41.98 53.62
CA ASN A 5 -5.68 40.99 52.96
C ASN A 5 -6.52 40.13 52.00
N LYS A 6 -6.31 40.30 50.68
CA LYS A 6 -6.84 39.39 49.68
C LYS A 6 -5.90 38.19 49.55
N ILE A 7 -6.30 37.07 50.13
CA ILE A 7 -5.66 35.76 49.88
C ILE A 7 -6.13 35.28 48.52
N ILE A 8 -5.23 35.31 47.53
CA ILE A 8 -5.45 34.69 46.21
C ILE A 8 -5.16 33.21 46.35
N PHE A 9 -6.21 32.41 46.30
CA PHE A 9 -6.13 30.94 46.27
C PHE A 9 -5.75 30.51 44.83
N LEU A 10 -4.47 30.20 44.58
CA LEU A 10 -4.00 29.62 43.36
C LEU A 10 -4.39 28.16 43.32
N LEU A 11 -5.43 27.83 42.55
CA LEU A 11 -5.83 26.45 42.25
C LEU A 11 -4.86 25.89 41.19
N PRO A 12 -4.12 24.81 41.45
CA PRO A 12 -3.33 24.18 40.39
C PRO A 12 -4.26 23.45 39.43
N ILE A 13 -4.35 23.95 38.20
CA ILE A 13 -5.01 23.26 37.09
C ILE A 13 -4.15 22.03 36.75
N PHE A 14 -4.59 20.87 37.23
CA PHE A 14 -4.02 19.59 36.89
C PHE A 14 -4.42 19.25 35.45
N PHE A 15 -3.55 19.62 34.50
CA PHE A 15 -3.69 19.26 33.09
C PHE A 15 -3.40 17.78 32.96
N PHE A 16 -4.45 16.94 33.11
CA PHE A 16 -4.36 15.51 32.84
C PHE A 16 -4.25 15.34 31.34
N GLY A 17 -3.00 15.32 30.84
CA GLY A 17 -2.71 15.00 29.45
C GLY A 17 -3.17 13.57 29.16
N LEU A 18 -4.24 13.44 28.36
CA LEU A 18 -4.58 12.18 27.69
C LEU A 18 -3.42 11.84 26.73
N LEU A 19 -2.46 11.08 27.23
CA LEU A 19 -1.51 10.35 26.39
C LEU A 19 -2.31 9.27 25.66
N GLY A 20 -2.88 9.61 24.50
CA GLY A 20 -3.40 8.64 23.58
C GLY A 20 -2.26 7.69 23.23
N GLN A 21 -2.36 6.42 23.61
CA GLN A 21 -1.44 5.39 23.15
C GLN A 21 -1.59 5.29 21.63
N LEU A 22 -0.64 5.81 20.88
CA LEU A 22 -0.44 5.43 19.49
C LEU A 22 -0.03 3.95 19.52
N SER A 23 -0.99 3.07 19.26
CA SER A 23 -0.70 1.68 18.99
C SER A 23 0.02 1.63 17.66
N ALA A 24 1.32 1.41 17.67
CA ALA A 24 2.08 1.17 16.46
C ALA A 24 1.56 -0.14 15.84
N GLU A 25 1.12 -0.07 14.58
CA GLU A 25 0.73 -1.24 13.83
C GLU A 25 1.93 -2.19 13.70
N GLU A 26 1.84 -3.37 14.29
CA GLU A 26 2.90 -4.37 14.23
C GLU A 26 2.79 -5.15 12.92
N ILE A 27 3.73 -4.90 12.01
CA ILE A 27 3.86 -5.66 10.75
C ILE A 27 4.71 -6.88 11.01
N LYS A 28 4.12 -8.07 10.90
CA LYS A 28 4.80 -9.35 11.06
C LYS A 28 5.07 -9.99 9.70
N LYS A 29 6.34 -10.25 9.40
CA LYS A 29 6.72 -11.04 8.23
C LYS A 29 6.43 -12.52 8.51
N ILE A 30 5.64 -13.14 7.62
CA ILE A 30 5.27 -14.56 7.69
C ILE A 30 6.29 -15.41 6.96
N GLY A 31 6.78 -14.94 5.80
CA GLY A 31 7.78 -15.66 5.03
C GLY A 31 8.20 -14.94 3.76
N LYS A 32 9.29 -15.46 3.19
CA LYS A 32 9.77 -15.05 1.87
C LYS A 32 9.76 -16.25 0.93
N PHE A 33 9.11 -16.08 -0.22
CA PHE A 33 8.90 -17.09 -1.23
C PHE A 33 9.49 -16.59 -2.54
N LYS A 34 10.79 -16.80 -2.75
CA LYS A 34 11.57 -16.25 -3.87
C LYS A 34 11.43 -14.72 -3.96
N ASP A 35 10.69 -14.20 -4.95
CA ASP A 35 10.54 -12.77 -5.20
C ASP A 35 9.32 -12.15 -4.49
N TRP A 36 8.60 -12.94 -3.67
CA TRP A 36 7.43 -12.51 -2.91
C TRP A 36 7.65 -12.64 -1.41
N GLU A 37 7.09 -11.71 -0.65
CA GLU A 37 7.06 -11.74 0.82
C GLU A 37 5.62 -11.70 1.30
N ALA A 38 5.28 -12.58 2.24
CA ALA A 38 3.99 -12.61 2.91
C ALA A 38 4.10 -11.91 4.28
N MET A 39 3.15 -11.03 4.55
CA MET A 39 3.09 -10.17 5.73
C MET A 39 1.72 -10.23 6.37
N VAL A 40 1.65 -9.99 7.67
CA VAL A 40 0.41 -9.74 8.41
C VAL A 40 0.57 -8.46 9.21
N VAL A 41 -0.42 -7.61 9.16
CA VAL A 41 -0.56 -6.45 10.05
C VAL A 41 -1.85 -6.59 10.85
N THR A 42 -1.81 -6.18 12.12
CA THR A 42 -2.99 -6.12 12.96
C THR A 42 -3.40 -4.66 13.07
N GLU A 43 -4.54 -4.33 12.47
CA GLU A 43 -5.17 -3.01 12.50
C GLU A 43 -6.32 -3.02 13.51
N ALA A 44 -6.88 -1.86 13.83
CA ALA A 44 -8.04 -1.73 14.72
C ALA A 44 -9.28 -2.51 14.20
N THR A 45 -9.43 -2.58 12.88
CA THR A 45 -10.51 -3.30 12.18
C THR A 45 -10.30 -4.80 12.08
N GLY A 46 -9.07 -5.28 12.36
CA GLY A 46 -8.74 -6.71 12.29
C GLY A 46 -7.41 -6.97 11.59
N LYS A 47 -7.17 -8.25 11.27
CA LYS A 47 -5.93 -8.66 10.60
C LYS A 47 -6.02 -8.42 9.09
N VAL A 48 -4.98 -7.81 8.55
CA VAL A 48 -4.74 -7.69 7.12
C VAL A 48 -3.57 -8.58 6.75
N CYS A 49 -3.78 -9.51 5.82
CA CYS A 49 -2.74 -10.35 5.26
C CYS A 49 -2.42 -9.85 3.87
N PHE A 50 -1.15 -9.66 3.54
CA PHE A 50 -0.76 -9.26 2.19
C PHE A 50 0.53 -9.92 1.74
N ALA A 51 0.64 -10.11 0.43
CA ALA A 51 1.86 -10.47 -0.24
C ALA A 51 2.37 -9.28 -1.04
N GLN A 52 3.69 -9.05 -1.01
CA GLN A 52 4.33 -7.98 -1.76
C GLN A 52 5.52 -8.49 -2.57
N SER A 53 5.79 -7.80 -3.69
CA SER A 53 6.99 -8.01 -4.49
C SER A 53 7.58 -6.66 -4.91
N SER A 54 8.90 -6.61 -5.00
CA SER A 54 9.64 -5.49 -5.60
C SER A 54 9.96 -5.79 -7.07
N PRO A 55 10.06 -4.78 -7.94
CA PRO A 55 10.39 -5.03 -9.33
C PRO A 55 11.81 -5.55 -9.49
N ILE A 56 11.97 -6.53 -10.38
CA ILE A 56 13.28 -7.07 -10.78
C ILE A 56 13.97 -6.20 -11.84
N LEU A 57 13.20 -5.33 -12.50
CA LEU A 57 13.69 -4.38 -13.49
C LEU A 57 12.82 -3.12 -13.44
N GLN A 58 13.45 -1.96 -13.45
CA GLN A 58 12.79 -0.65 -13.50
C GLN A 58 13.31 0.16 -14.69
N ALA A 59 12.40 0.85 -15.38
CA ALA A 59 12.75 1.84 -16.40
C ALA A 59 12.11 3.19 -16.04
N PRO A 60 12.84 4.32 -16.20
CA PRO A 60 14.26 4.39 -16.57
C PRO A 60 15.19 3.85 -15.46
N LYS A 61 16.30 3.23 -15.84
CA LYS A 61 17.27 2.62 -14.91
C LYS A 61 17.98 3.64 -14.00
N SER A 62 18.09 4.87 -14.47
CA SER A 62 18.75 5.97 -13.73
C SER A 62 17.98 6.42 -12.50
N ASN A 63 16.73 6.02 -12.35
CA ASN A 63 15.86 6.43 -11.25
C ASN A 63 15.30 5.21 -10.52
N LYS A 64 16.09 4.66 -9.58
CA LYS A 64 15.66 3.58 -8.70
C LYS A 64 14.56 4.08 -7.76
N ARG A 65 13.42 3.41 -7.75
CA ARG A 65 12.21 3.80 -7.01
C ARG A 65 11.79 2.70 -6.05
N ASP A 66 11.14 3.05 -4.95
CA ASP A 66 10.52 2.08 -4.04
C ASP A 66 9.14 1.66 -4.57
N ALA A 67 9.15 1.00 -5.71
CA ALA A 67 7.95 0.47 -6.34
C ALA A 67 7.62 -0.91 -5.75
N LYS A 68 6.32 -1.19 -5.57
CA LYS A 68 5.82 -2.44 -5.04
C LYS A 68 4.51 -2.85 -5.70
N LEU A 69 4.31 -4.15 -5.84
CA LEU A 69 3.04 -4.77 -6.20
C LEU A 69 2.54 -5.55 -5.00
N PHE A 70 1.27 -5.35 -4.63
CA PHE A 70 0.64 -5.98 -3.48
C PHE A 70 -0.58 -6.80 -3.88
N ILE A 71 -0.82 -7.86 -3.13
CA ILE A 71 -2.10 -8.57 -3.10
C ILE A 71 -2.51 -8.67 -1.63
N ALA A 72 -3.65 -8.09 -1.28
CA ALA A 72 -4.11 -8.02 0.10
C ALA A 72 -5.43 -8.77 0.34
N PHE A 73 -5.58 -9.24 1.58
CA PHE A 73 -6.77 -9.86 2.14
C PHE A 73 -7.16 -9.11 3.40
N ARG A 74 -8.38 -8.59 3.45
CA ARG A 74 -8.98 -7.90 4.60
C ARG A 74 -10.26 -8.62 5.01
N PRO A 75 -10.19 -9.75 5.74
CA PRO A 75 -11.36 -10.57 6.05
C PRO A 75 -12.46 -9.82 6.79
N ALA A 76 -12.08 -8.93 7.73
CA ALA A 76 -13.03 -8.12 8.49
C ALA A 76 -13.86 -7.17 7.60
N GLU A 77 -13.30 -6.72 6.50
CA GLU A 77 -13.94 -5.84 5.51
C GLU A 77 -14.57 -6.62 4.34
N LYS A 78 -14.49 -7.97 4.38
CA LYS A 78 -14.92 -8.86 3.28
C LYS A 78 -14.20 -8.59 1.95
N ILE A 79 -13.01 -7.99 2.01
CA ILE A 79 -12.17 -7.73 0.84
C ILE A 79 -11.27 -8.94 0.61
N ILE A 80 -11.39 -9.53 -0.57
CA ILE A 80 -10.63 -10.68 -1.00
C ILE A 80 -9.92 -10.31 -2.29
N ASN A 81 -8.60 -10.58 -2.37
CA ASN A 81 -7.82 -10.36 -3.58
C ASN A 81 -7.66 -8.89 -4.03
N GLU A 82 -7.58 -7.95 -3.12
CA GLU A 82 -7.25 -6.56 -3.46
C GLU A 82 -5.88 -6.47 -4.13
N VAL A 83 -5.83 -5.91 -5.33
CA VAL A 83 -4.59 -5.71 -6.08
C VAL A 83 -4.24 -4.23 -6.07
N SER A 84 -3.05 -3.90 -5.55
CA SER A 84 -2.56 -2.53 -5.54
C SER A 84 -1.11 -2.41 -5.94
N VAL A 85 -0.72 -1.23 -6.41
CA VAL A 85 0.65 -0.91 -6.80
C VAL A 85 1.04 0.46 -6.28
N THR A 86 2.32 0.61 -5.93
CA THR A 86 2.99 1.91 -5.85
C THR A 86 4.20 1.91 -6.77
N ALA A 87 4.52 3.06 -7.32
CA ALA A 87 5.71 3.24 -8.15
C ALA A 87 6.80 4.07 -7.46
N GLY A 88 6.60 4.37 -6.14
CA GLY A 88 7.49 5.22 -5.36
C GLY A 88 7.35 6.72 -5.68
N TYR A 89 6.20 7.11 -6.24
CA TYR A 89 5.84 8.49 -6.53
C TYR A 89 4.31 8.65 -6.65
N GLU A 90 3.83 9.89 -6.57
CA GLU A 90 2.43 10.21 -6.84
C GLU A 90 2.10 10.05 -8.33
N PHE A 91 1.08 9.24 -8.63
CA PHE A 91 0.68 8.98 -10.01
C PHE A 91 0.00 10.20 -10.65
N ASN A 92 0.28 10.41 -11.92
CA ASN A 92 -0.41 11.41 -12.73
C ASN A 92 -1.91 11.05 -12.87
N LYS A 93 -2.77 12.01 -12.57
CA LYS A 93 -4.23 11.80 -12.60
C LYS A 93 -4.78 11.54 -14.01
N ASN A 94 -4.14 12.11 -15.02
CA ASN A 94 -4.60 12.07 -16.42
C ASN A 94 -4.15 10.83 -17.19
N ASN A 95 -3.09 10.14 -16.74
CA ASN A 95 -2.55 8.97 -17.42
C ASN A 95 -3.06 7.66 -16.79
N SER A 96 -3.32 6.67 -17.62
CA SER A 96 -3.72 5.33 -17.15
C SER A 96 -2.52 4.56 -16.61
N ILE A 97 -2.73 3.86 -15.48
CA ILE A 97 -1.80 2.87 -14.95
C ILE A 97 -2.27 1.51 -15.42
N THR A 98 -1.37 0.71 -15.97
CA THR A 98 -1.73 -0.59 -16.53
C THR A 98 -0.77 -1.70 -16.10
N ALA A 99 -1.31 -2.90 -15.93
CA ALA A 99 -0.56 -4.13 -15.81
C ALA A 99 -0.67 -4.94 -17.10
N ALA A 100 0.43 -5.56 -17.52
CA ALA A 100 0.45 -6.47 -18.67
C ALA A 100 1.15 -7.79 -18.31
N SER A 101 0.49 -8.93 -18.66
CA SER A 101 1.05 -10.27 -18.54
C SER A 101 0.69 -11.07 -19.79
N GLY A 102 1.67 -11.29 -20.66
CA GLY A 102 1.44 -11.81 -22.01
C GLY A 102 0.53 -10.89 -22.80
N LYS A 103 -0.54 -11.43 -23.38
CA LYS A 103 -1.53 -10.66 -24.17
C LYS A 103 -2.60 -9.97 -23.30
N ASN A 104 -2.60 -10.20 -21.98
CA ASN A 104 -3.62 -9.64 -21.09
C ASN A 104 -3.17 -8.30 -20.52
N LYS A 105 -4.08 -7.32 -20.56
CA LYS A 105 -3.91 -6.00 -19.95
C LYS A 105 -5.00 -5.77 -18.91
N PHE A 106 -4.61 -5.11 -17.83
CA PHE A 106 -5.48 -4.71 -16.71
C PHE A 106 -5.22 -3.24 -16.41
N LYS A 107 -6.25 -2.52 -16.01
CA LYS A 107 -6.16 -1.10 -15.69
C LYS A 107 -6.38 -0.90 -14.20
N PHE A 108 -5.59 -0.02 -13.60
CA PHE A 108 -5.82 0.48 -12.25
C PHE A 108 -6.62 1.78 -12.36
N ASP A 109 -7.81 1.79 -11.77
CA ASP A 109 -8.80 2.84 -11.97
C ASP A 109 -8.78 3.88 -10.85
N ILE A 110 -8.41 3.46 -9.64
CA ILE A 110 -8.34 4.31 -8.45
C ILE A 110 -6.89 4.70 -8.23
N LYS A 111 -6.63 6.00 -7.97
CA LYS A 111 -5.29 6.54 -7.68
C LYS A 111 -5.39 7.47 -6.50
N GLU A 112 -4.68 7.15 -5.42
CA GLU A 112 -4.65 7.95 -4.21
C GLU A 112 -3.34 7.75 -3.45
N GLN A 113 -2.78 8.82 -2.90
CA GLN A 113 -1.61 8.80 -2.01
C GLN A 113 -0.43 7.94 -2.52
N GLY A 114 -0.12 8.01 -3.83
CA GLY A 114 0.97 7.26 -4.45
C GLY A 114 0.68 5.78 -4.70
N PHE A 115 -0.54 5.34 -4.44
CA PHE A 115 -1.00 4.00 -4.76
C PHE A 115 -2.03 4.01 -5.88
N ALA A 116 -2.22 2.84 -6.50
CA ALA A 116 -3.30 2.61 -7.44
C ALA A 116 -3.91 1.23 -7.25
N TRP A 117 -5.25 1.14 -7.41
CA TRP A 117 -6.05 -0.07 -7.23
C TRP A 117 -6.92 -0.36 -8.45
N ILE A 118 -7.35 -1.59 -8.55
CA ILE A 118 -8.38 -2.04 -9.50
C ILE A 118 -9.73 -1.94 -8.77
N ALA A 119 -10.69 -1.21 -9.35
CA ALA A 119 -12.01 -1.03 -8.73
C ALA A 119 -12.93 -2.25 -8.87
N ASP A 120 -12.78 -3.04 -9.93
CA ASP A 120 -13.64 -4.19 -10.24
C ASP A 120 -13.01 -5.50 -9.74
N THR A 121 -13.65 -6.11 -8.74
CA THR A 121 -13.20 -7.39 -8.16
C THR A 121 -13.12 -8.55 -9.17
N LYS A 122 -13.93 -8.54 -10.23
CA LYS A 122 -13.85 -9.54 -11.32
C LYS A 122 -12.58 -9.34 -12.14
N ILE A 123 -12.14 -8.10 -12.31
CA ILE A 123 -10.88 -7.78 -13.00
C ILE A 123 -9.70 -8.20 -12.12
N GLU A 124 -9.73 -7.92 -10.82
CA GLU A 124 -8.72 -8.39 -9.86
C GLU A 124 -8.57 -9.91 -9.89
N TYR A 125 -9.69 -10.63 -9.78
CA TYR A 125 -9.69 -12.10 -9.87
C TYR A 125 -9.06 -12.60 -11.16
N ARG A 126 -9.40 -12.00 -12.32
CA ARG A 126 -8.80 -12.37 -13.62
C ARG A 126 -7.30 -12.08 -13.65
N MET A 127 -6.87 -10.95 -13.10
CA MET A 127 -5.45 -10.58 -13.01
C MET A 127 -4.69 -11.61 -12.16
N ILE A 128 -5.17 -11.92 -10.96
CA ILE A 128 -4.57 -12.91 -10.05
C ILE A 128 -4.51 -14.30 -10.72
N LYS A 129 -5.61 -14.73 -11.36
CA LYS A 129 -5.64 -15.99 -12.11
C LYS A 129 -4.57 -16.02 -13.22
N ARG A 130 -4.29 -14.87 -13.84
CA ARG A 130 -3.24 -14.74 -14.84
C ARG A 130 -1.86 -14.76 -14.23
N MET A 131 -1.67 -14.06 -13.12
CA MET A 131 -0.41 -14.05 -12.37
C MET A 131 -0.01 -15.45 -11.91
N LYS A 132 -0.95 -16.26 -11.44
CA LYS A 132 -0.71 -17.67 -11.04
C LYS A 132 -0.16 -18.55 -12.18
N LYS A 133 -0.39 -18.18 -13.43
CA LYS A 133 0.03 -18.95 -14.62
C LYS A 133 1.20 -18.30 -15.37
N GLY A 134 1.59 -17.09 -14.98
CA GLY A 134 2.65 -16.33 -15.63
C GLY A 134 3.99 -16.45 -14.91
N SER A 135 5.03 -15.98 -15.56
CA SER A 135 6.38 -15.84 -14.97
C SER A 135 6.73 -14.39 -14.64
N ARG A 136 6.05 -13.43 -15.28
CA ARG A 136 6.32 -12.00 -15.13
C ARG A 136 5.06 -11.17 -15.37
N ILE A 137 4.98 -10.03 -14.68
CA ILE A 137 4.00 -9.00 -14.95
C ILE A 137 4.72 -7.65 -15.06
N MET A 138 4.27 -6.80 -15.96
CA MET A 138 4.81 -5.47 -16.23
C MET A 138 3.78 -4.42 -15.82
N ILE A 139 4.19 -3.45 -15.00
CA ILE A 139 3.38 -2.30 -14.63
C ILE A 139 3.89 -1.08 -15.36
N THR A 140 3.01 -0.36 -16.03
CA THR A 140 3.30 0.94 -16.65
C THR A 140 2.57 2.02 -15.87
N GLY A 141 3.32 3.00 -15.37
CA GLY A 141 2.81 4.16 -14.66
C GLY A 141 3.35 5.47 -15.22
N TYR A 142 2.84 6.58 -14.72
CA TYR A 142 3.27 7.93 -15.11
C TYR A 142 3.35 8.78 -13.84
N ASN A 143 4.47 9.49 -13.67
CA ASN A 143 4.65 10.43 -12.55
C ASN A 143 3.84 11.72 -12.80
N GLN A 144 3.80 12.61 -11.81
CA GLN A 144 3.05 13.87 -11.90
C GLN A 144 3.44 14.74 -13.12
N LYS A 145 4.69 14.65 -13.58
CA LYS A 145 5.17 15.36 -14.77
C LYS A 145 4.78 14.68 -16.10
N GLY A 146 4.07 13.54 -16.04
CA GLY A 146 3.70 12.76 -17.21
C GLY A 146 4.80 11.85 -17.76
N SER A 147 5.95 11.73 -17.07
CA SER A 147 7.03 10.83 -17.49
C SER A 147 6.62 9.38 -17.21
N GLN A 148 6.76 8.53 -18.23
CA GLN A 148 6.45 7.11 -18.12
C GLN A 148 7.50 6.35 -17.33
N THR A 149 7.03 5.39 -16.53
CA THR A 149 7.87 4.37 -15.90
C THR A 149 7.34 2.97 -16.19
N ILE A 150 8.24 2.00 -16.20
CA ILE A 150 7.90 0.60 -16.43
C ILE A 150 8.62 -0.23 -15.38
N ASP A 151 7.84 -1.04 -14.64
CA ASP A 151 8.32 -1.92 -13.59
C ASP A 151 7.98 -3.38 -13.95
N HIS A 152 8.98 -4.24 -13.98
CA HIS A 152 8.78 -5.67 -14.21
C HIS A 152 8.89 -6.42 -12.89
N TYR A 153 7.86 -7.18 -12.56
CA TYR A 153 7.80 -8.03 -11.38
C TYR A 153 7.90 -9.49 -11.77
N SER A 154 8.70 -10.24 -11.04
CA SER A 154 8.72 -11.70 -11.14
C SER A 154 7.48 -12.28 -10.46
N LEU A 155 6.93 -13.35 -11.03
CA LEU A 155 5.84 -14.12 -10.44
C LEU A 155 6.33 -15.42 -9.79
N LEU A 156 7.67 -15.59 -9.68
CA LEU A 156 8.24 -16.75 -8.98
C LEU A 156 7.98 -16.63 -7.47
N GLY A 157 7.29 -17.62 -6.92
CA GLY A 157 6.89 -17.65 -5.51
C GLY A 157 5.47 -17.12 -5.24
N PHE A 158 4.80 -16.54 -6.22
CA PHE A 158 3.45 -15.98 -6.06
C PHE A 158 2.38 -17.02 -5.66
N THR A 159 2.57 -18.27 -5.99
CA THR A 159 1.62 -19.38 -5.71
C THR A 159 2.03 -20.25 -4.52
N LYS A 160 3.03 -19.82 -3.76
CA LYS A 160 3.52 -20.53 -2.55
C LYS A 160 2.89 -19.97 -1.28
#